data_ee35c47216e00418f6effbcec888975f
#
_entry.id   ee35c47216e00418f6effbcec888975f
#
_cell.length_a   1.000
_cell.length_b   1.000
_cell.length_c   1.000
_cell.angle_alpha   90.00
_cell.angle_beta   90.00
_cell.angle_gamma   90.00
#
_symmetry.space_group_name_H-M   'P 1'
#
loop_
_entity.id
_entity.type
_entity.pdbx_description
1 polymer ?
#
loop_
_entity_poly.entity_id
_entity_poly.type
_entity_poly.pdbx_seq_one_letter_code
_entity_poly.pdbx_strand_id
1 'polypeptide(L)'
;MKKFFTRQIIIKSVEQCLKRFPVTVGFTVSLAVFLLVVCWGKDELFTERQTFTINYYLTVGSLLSLSLRLWGEEVKRKRIVYIANALLHLLLLADAGYLYLLPEDFPFLETGLAHGSALTALGLSIFTLPFFREKDDIASWNFTLQLVSHAVTSWIIGGIMCGGLCLLTASFSGLFGLEVNSNFYTTWLIVFCLTLPSLLFLGQIPAGEAKHDRTGHTSAFLSKVIRYLFLPLLGCYLLVLYVYALKILVQWQLPDGWVSWLVIALTAGCIGVEFCMYPSLRQGLSRFEQRVARGFPIAILPLLVLMTIGIARRFNDYGITLNRLYLLTLNIWFYIVCIGLFVLRARRVQWIAVSFAGIFLLTSVLPVNYARLTHRYMFQALSFQIQTSYKGELPMDEEQYLDWLASLPRETARLTNSRLKILDYTFKDKEIHRLVAPDINYWGAEKCIKENSEVHFSQKKNGTQVIAKGTYLHFEASSPSSVKMELNTGYSELVAYHKSEDSIPCKYWKEEVMPIELTDGHQVIDTIYVQPSDIRKWSAMDTIPPQKFIGRQKDNLFILTDFSLSGYAGDKNLNFTYSGYYFIQKKTN
;
A
#
# COMPACT_ATOMS: atom_id res chain seq x y z
N MET A 1 39.78 0.26 6.03
CA MET A 1 38.78 -0.08 7.08
C MET A 1 39.12 0.37 8.51
N LYS A 2 40.39 0.53 8.92
CA LYS A 2 40.75 0.93 10.32
C LYS A 2 40.43 2.39 10.73
N LYS A 3 40.09 3.31 9.83
CA LYS A 3 39.81 4.73 10.17
C LYS A 3 38.31 5.04 10.45
N PHE A 4 37.39 4.10 10.27
CA PHE A 4 35.95 4.38 10.38
C PHE A 4 35.37 4.38 11.81
N PHE A 5 36.06 3.81 12.79
CA PHE A 5 35.55 3.62 14.15
C PHE A 5 36.40 4.23 15.27
N THR A 6 37.06 5.34 15.02
CA THR A 6 37.73 6.04 16.13
C THR A 6 36.67 6.87 16.86
N ARG A 7 36.50 6.68 18.18
CA ARG A 7 35.59 7.44 19.07
C ARG A 7 35.59 8.95 18.78
N GLN A 8 36.73 9.51 18.45
CA GLN A 8 36.88 10.92 18.08
C GLN A 8 36.15 11.29 16.76
N ILE A 9 36.08 10.39 15.78
CA ILE A 9 35.38 10.64 14.51
C ILE A 9 33.89 10.67 14.74
N ILE A 10 33.34 9.75 15.55
CA ILE A 10 31.94 9.72 15.90
C ILE A 10 31.52 10.97 16.66
N ILE A 11 32.27 11.36 17.69
CA ILE A 11 32.03 12.57 18.49
C ILE A 11 32.05 13.82 17.58
N LYS A 12 33.04 13.92 16.71
CA LYS A 12 33.19 15.04 15.77
C LYS A 12 32.03 15.10 14.77
N SER A 13 31.58 13.95 14.25
CA SER A 13 30.41 13.86 13.35
C SER A 13 29.13 14.28 14.04
N VAL A 14 28.90 13.84 15.28
CA VAL A 14 27.73 14.24 16.08
C VAL A 14 27.78 15.74 16.40
N GLU A 15 28.92 16.26 16.79
CA GLU A 15 29.08 17.69 17.07
C GLU A 15 28.86 18.55 15.82
N GLN A 16 29.36 18.12 14.65
CA GLN A 16 29.14 18.78 13.38
C GLN A 16 27.64 18.71 12.96
N CYS A 17 27.01 17.57 13.17
CA CYS A 17 25.57 17.39 12.91
C CYS A 17 24.73 18.39 13.73
N LEU A 18 24.96 18.47 15.04
CA LEU A 18 24.27 19.38 15.95
C LEU A 18 24.49 20.86 15.60
N LYS A 19 25.72 21.24 15.23
CA LYS A 19 26.05 22.63 14.83
C LYS A 19 25.47 23.00 13.47
N ARG A 20 25.44 22.06 12.51
CA ARG A 20 25.00 22.33 11.14
C ARG A 20 23.49 22.24 10.98
N PHE A 21 22.85 21.24 11.61
CA PHE A 21 21.42 20.92 11.44
C PHE A 21 20.65 20.92 12.77
N PRO A 22 20.74 21.98 13.62
CA PRO A 22 20.15 21.93 14.96
C PRO A 22 18.62 21.75 14.94
N VAL A 23 17.93 22.39 14.00
CA VAL A 23 16.46 22.29 13.87
C VAL A 23 16.05 20.89 13.39
N THR A 24 16.73 20.35 12.39
CA THR A 24 16.45 18.99 11.88
C THR A 24 16.66 17.93 12.95
N VAL A 25 17.78 18.03 13.69
CA VAL A 25 18.07 17.13 14.82
C VAL A 25 16.97 17.28 15.90
N GLY A 26 16.58 18.53 16.21
CA GLY A 26 15.49 18.79 17.15
C GLY A 26 14.20 18.06 16.76
N PHE A 27 13.76 18.19 15.52
CA PHE A 27 12.56 17.47 15.00
C PHE A 27 12.73 15.96 15.06
N THR A 28 13.91 15.43 14.65
CA THR A 28 14.16 13.99 14.65
C THR A 28 14.15 13.39 16.05
N VAL A 29 14.79 14.07 17.01
CA VAL A 29 14.82 13.63 18.41
C VAL A 29 13.44 13.79 19.05
N SER A 30 12.73 14.87 18.78
CA SER A 30 11.37 15.07 19.28
C SER A 30 10.43 13.99 18.75
N LEU A 31 10.56 13.59 17.48
CA LEU A 31 9.80 12.48 16.91
C LEU A 31 10.11 11.16 17.65
N ALA A 32 11.38 10.86 17.88
CA ALA A 32 11.78 9.66 18.60
C ALA A 32 11.23 9.64 20.03
N VAL A 33 11.35 10.74 20.75
CA VAL A 33 10.83 10.87 22.12
C VAL A 33 9.29 10.73 22.12
N PHE A 34 8.62 11.38 21.19
CA PHE A 34 7.16 11.28 21.08
C PHE A 34 6.72 9.83 20.80
N LEU A 35 7.35 9.13 19.86
CA LEU A 35 7.05 7.73 19.56
C LEU A 35 7.32 6.81 20.74
N LEU A 36 8.39 7.07 21.52
CA LEU A 36 8.67 6.32 22.74
C LEU A 36 7.61 6.58 23.82
N VAL A 37 7.15 7.82 23.96
CA VAL A 37 6.07 8.17 24.91
C VAL A 37 4.77 7.47 24.51
N VAL A 38 4.42 7.44 23.23
CA VAL A 38 3.24 6.71 22.73
C VAL A 38 3.41 5.19 22.95
N CYS A 39 4.60 4.64 22.71
CA CYS A 39 4.88 3.21 22.85
C CYS A 39 4.77 2.72 24.31
N TRP A 40 5.27 3.51 25.26
CA TRP A 40 5.30 3.15 26.70
C TRP A 40 4.20 3.81 27.52
N GLY A 41 3.47 4.75 26.92
CA GLY A 41 2.33 5.42 27.55
C GLY A 41 1.14 4.48 27.72
N LYS A 42 0.22 4.86 28.60
CA LYS A 42 -1.09 4.21 28.66
C LYS A 42 -1.92 4.66 27.45
N ASP A 43 -2.80 3.79 26.95
CA ASP A 43 -3.60 3.97 25.72
C ASP A 43 -4.44 5.28 25.65
N GLU A 44 -4.56 6.00 26.76
CA GLU A 44 -5.35 7.24 26.88
C GLU A 44 -4.55 8.54 26.78
N LEU A 45 -3.20 8.50 26.62
CA LEU A 45 -2.37 9.71 26.66
C LEU A 45 -2.62 10.63 25.45
N PHE A 46 -2.83 10.07 24.26
CA PHE A 46 -3.10 10.80 23.04
C PHE A 46 -4.17 10.09 22.23
N THR A 47 -5.10 10.84 21.66
CA THR A 47 -6.04 10.29 20.68
C THR A 47 -5.30 9.90 19.40
N GLU A 48 -5.83 8.95 18.62
CA GLU A 48 -5.26 8.55 17.32
C GLU A 48 -4.98 9.77 16.43
N ARG A 49 -5.88 10.71 16.45
CA ARG A 49 -5.79 11.94 15.68
C ARG A 49 -4.66 12.86 16.15
N GLN A 50 -4.47 13.02 17.45
CA GLN A 50 -3.34 13.76 18.01
C GLN A 50 -2.02 13.08 17.63
N THR A 51 -1.96 11.77 17.77
CA THR A 51 -0.80 10.94 17.42
C THR A 51 -0.45 11.11 15.94
N PHE A 52 -1.43 11.02 15.06
CA PHE A 52 -1.23 11.23 13.62
C PHE A 52 -0.71 12.64 13.30
N THR A 53 -1.35 13.67 13.85
CA THR A 53 -1.00 15.07 13.57
C THR A 53 0.39 15.44 14.07
N ILE A 54 0.77 14.97 15.27
CA ILE A 54 2.10 15.23 15.84
C ILE A 54 3.17 14.49 15.03
N ASN A 55 2.94 13.22 14.69
CA ASN A 55 3.85 12.44 13.83
C ASN A 55 4.05 13.11 12.46
N TYR A 56 2.98 13.58 11.85
CA TYR A 56 3.02 14.32 10.59
C TYR A 56 3.90 15.57 10.72
N TYR A 57 3.59 16.44 11.70
CA TYR A 57 4.32 17.68 11.92
C TYR A 57 5.82 17.46 12.16
N LEU A 58 6.17 16.49 13.01
CA LEU A 58 7.56 16.22 13.36
C LEU A 58 8.33 15.59 12.18
N THR A 59 7.70 14.69 11.44
CA THR A 59 8.33 14.04 10.27
C THR A 59 8.54 15.02 9.13
N VAL A 60 7.50 15.76 8.74
CA VAL A 60 7.59 16.74 7.65
C VAL A 60 8.49 17.90 8.04
N GLY A 61 8.44 18.34 9.31
CA GLY A 61 9.31 19.37 9.86
C GLY A 61 10.78 19.01 9.79
N SER A 62 11.15 17.75 10.01
CA SER A 62 12.52 17.27 9.87
C SER A 62 13.01 17.37 8.42
N LEU A 63 12.21 16.95 7.43
CA LEU A 63 12.54 17.04 6.00
C LEU A 63 12.58 18.49 5.51
N LEU A 64 11.62 19.30 5.93
CA LEU A 64 11.53 20.72 5.58
C LEU A 64 12.75 21.49 6.10
N SER A 65 13.09 21.30 7.37
CA SER A 65 14.26 21.96 7.98
C SER A 65 15.57 21.54 7.32
N LEU A 66 15.71 20.28 6.92
CA LEU A 66 16.86 19.79 6.16
C LEU A 66 16.98 20.46 4.79
N SER A 67 15.89 20.46 4.01
CA SER A 67 15.85 21.09 2.69
C SER A 67 16.17 22.59 2.77
N LEU A 68 15.55 23.31 3.68
CA LEU A 68 15.74 24.74 3.89
C LEU A 68 17.17 25.06 4.38
N ARG A 69 17.75 24.22 5.21
CA ARG A 69 19.13 24.40 5.66
C ARG A 69 20.12 24.24 4.51
N LEU A 70 19.99 23.18 3.71
CA LEU A 70 20.85 22.94 2.56
C LEU A 70 20.72 24.03 1.49
N TRP A 71 19.50 24.51 1.23
CA TRP A 71 19.25 25.67 0.36
C TRP A 71 19.84 26.96 0.96
N GLY A 72 19.65 27.17 2.27
CA GLY A 72 20.10 28.36 2.96
C GLY A 72 21.64 28.52 3.01
N GLU A 73 22.40 27.43 2.85
CA GLU A 73 23.85 27.48 2.70
C GLU A 73 24.25 28.23 1.42
N GLU A 74 23.46 28.13 0.33
CA GLU A 74 23.73 28.71 -0.98
C GLU A 74 23.23 30.16 -1.13
N VAL A 75 22.35 30.60 -0.25
CA VAL A 75 21.73 31.93 -0.34
C VAL A 75 22.61 32.98 0.38
N LYS A 76 23.08 33.97 -0.36
CA LYS A 76 23.92 35.05 0.18
C LYS A 76 23.19 35.90 1.24
N ARG A 77 21.90 36.19 1.02
CA ARG A 77 21.07 37.05 1.91
C ARG A 77 20.46 36.23 3.03
N LYS A 78 21.12 36.15 4.18
CA LYS A 78 20.65 35.34 5.33
C LYS A 78 19.26 35.73 5.85
N ARG A 79 18.86 37.00 5.73
CA ARG A 79 17.50 37.45 6.10
C ARG A 79 16.42 36.69 5.32
N ILE A 80 16.62 36.45 4.03
CA ILE A 80 15.65 35.69 3.19
C ILE A 80 15.53 34.26 3.73
N VAL A 81 16.64 33.64 4.11
CA VAL A 81 16.66 32.28 4.66
C VAL A 81 15.88 32.22 5.98
N TYR A 82 16.09 33.16 6.89
CA TYR A 82 15.36 33.22 8.17
C TYR A 82 13.86 33.43 7.97
N ILE A 83 13.47 34.37 7.10
CA ILE A 83 12.07 34.63 6.78
C ILE A 83 11.40 33.41 6.14
N ALA A 84 12.07 32.77 5.16
CA ALA A 84 11.57 31.58 4.51
C ALA A 84 11.40 30.40 5.51
N ASN A 85 12.39 30.20 6.39
CA ASN A 85 12.28 29.20 7.45
C ASN A 85 11.09 29.46 8.36
N ALA A 86 10.96 30.68 8.90
CA ALA A 86 9.85 31.03 9.78
C ALA A 86 8.49 30.86 9.09
N LEU A 87 8.36 31.38 7.85
CA LEU A 87 7.12 31.29 7.09
C LEU A 87 6.73 29.85 6.77
N LEU A 88 7.65 29.03 6.27
CA LEU A 88 7.36 27.65 5.86
C LEU A 88 7.09 26.74 7.06
N HIS A 89 7.77 26.92 8.18
CA HIS A 89 7.44 26.21 9.41
C HIS A 89 6.09 26.65 10.00
N LEU A 90 5.73 27.95 9.89
CA LEU A 90 4.41 28.44 10.27
C LEU A 90 3.31 27.85 9.38
N LEU A 91 3.54 27.77 8.06
CA LEU A 91 2.63 27.12 7.13
C LEU A 91 2.47 25.62 7.45
N LEU A 92 3.56 24.92 7.77
CA LEU A 92 3.50 23.52 8.19
C LEU A 92 2.71 23.34 9.48
N LEU A 93 2.86 24.26 10.43
CA LEU A 93 2.07 24.24 11.68
C LEU A 93 0.59 24.48 11.40
N ALA A 94 0.28 25.45 10.52
CA ALA A 94 -1.10 25.72 10.10
C ALA A 94 -1.72 24.53 9.36
N ASP A 95 -0.95 23.85 8.50
CA ASP A 95 -1.37 22.65 7.80
C ASP A 95 -1.62 21.47 8.77
N ALA A 96 -0.73 21.25 9.74
CA ALA A 96 -0.94 20.27 10.80
C ALA A 96 -2.19 20.59 11.63
N GLY A 97 -2.41 21.89 11.96
CA GLY A 97 -3.63 22.35 12.61
C GLY A 97 -4.88 22.12 11.76
N TYR A 98 -4.80 22.34 10.45
CA TYR A 98 -5.88 22.03 9.52
C TYR A 98 -6.22 20.54 9.54
N LEU A 99 -5.21 19.65 9.44
CA LEU A 99 -5.42 18.20 9.53
C LEU A 99 -6.05 17.78 10.87
N TYR A 100 -5.67 18.44 11.95
CA TYR A 100 -6.26 18.20 13.28
C TYR A 100 -7.74 18.60 13.35
N LEU A 101 -8.15 19.65 12.66
CA LEU A 101 -9.53 20.18 12.68
C LEU A 101 -10.47 19.51 11.67
N LEU A 102 -9.96 18.65 10.77
CA LEU A 102 -10.80 17.96 9.79
C LEU A 102 -11.83 17.05 10.50
N PRO A 103 -13.08 16.94 10.02
CA PRO A 103 -14.06 15.98 10.53
C PRO A 103 -13.57 14.53 10.41
N GLU A 104 -14.05 13.61 11.26
CA GLU A 104 -13.69 12.18 11.20
C GLU A 104 -14.11 11.52 9.89
N ASP A 105 -15.23 11.96 9.33
CA ASP A 105 -15.76 11.48 8.05
C ASP A 105 -15.11 12.15 6.83
N PHE A 106 -14.07 12.95 7.01
CA PHE A 106 -13.47 13.67 5.90
C PHE A 106 -12.83 12.69 4.88
N PRO A 107 -13.06 12.86 3.57
CA PRO A 107 -12.47 12.02 2.55
C PRO A 107 -10.96 12.26 2.45
N PHE A 108 -10.18 11.36 3.02
CA PHE A 108 -8.71 11.48 3.08
C PHE A 108 -8.01 11.37 1.71
N LEU A 109 -8.69 10.91 0.66
CA LEU A 109 -8.06 10.64 -0.64
C LEU A 109 -7.42 11.90 -1.24
N GLU A 110 -8.19 12.98 -1.39
CA GLU A 110 -7.70 14.23 -1.99
C GLU A 110 -6.55 14.83 -1.18
N THR A 111 -6.75 14.94 0.13
CA THR A 111 -5.76 15.48 1.06
C THR A 111 -4.51 14.59 1.11
N GLY A 112 -4.67 13.28 1.17
CA GLY A 112 -3.56 12.33 1.17
C GLY A 112 -2.71 12.40 -0.11
N LEU A 113 -3.33 12.56 -1.28
CA LEU A 113 -2.62 12.73 -2.55
C LEU A 113 -1.88 14.07 -2.62
N ALA A 114 -2.48 15.16 -2.15
CA ALA A 114 -1.84 16.46 -2.09
C ALA A 114 -0.60 16.42 -1.16
N HIS A 115 -0.75 15.87 0.05
CA HIS A 115 0.36 15.73 0.99
C HIS A 115 1.44 14.76 0.50
N GLY A 116 1.06 13.62 -0.12
CA GLY A 116 2.00 12.66 -0.72
C GLY A 116 2.83 13.29 -1.84
N SER A 117 2.20 14.07 -2.72
CA SER A 117 2.91 14.79 -3.78
C SER A 117 3.80 15.92 -3.23
N ALA A 118 3.36 16.64 -2.19
CA ALA A 118 4.14 17.67 -1.52
C ALA A 118 5.37 17.07 -0.80
N LEU A 119 5.21 15.93 -0.11
CA LEU A 119 6.31 15.19 0.52
C LEU A 119 7.34 14.71 -0.51
N THR A 120 6.86 14.20 -1.66
CA THR A 120 7.74 13.77 -2.76
C THR A 120 8.54 14.97 -3.30
N ALA A 121 7.88 16.09 -3.53
CA ALA A 121 8.53 17.31 -3.99
C ALA A 121 9.53 17.86 -2.95
N LEU A 122 9.16 17.82 -1.67
CA LEU A 122 10.05 18.20 -0.57
C LEU A 122 11.27 17.28 -0.49
N GLY A 123 11.10 15.97 -0.61
CA GLY A 123 12.20 15.00 -0.67
C GLY A 123 13.16 15.26 -1.84
N LEU A 124 12.61 15.49 -3.05
CA LEU A 124 13.41 15.82 -4.23
C LEU A 124 14.09 17.20 -4.14
N SER A 125 13.53 18.13 -3.38
CA SER A 125 14.11 19.45 -3.15
C SER A 125 15.46 19.38 -2.43
N ILE A 126 15.69 18.37 -1.57
CA ILE A 126 16.96 18.15 -0.87
C ILE A 126 18.13 17.99 -1.86
N PHE A 127 17.85 17.35 -3.01
CA PHE A 127 18.85 17.07 -4.05
C PHE A 127 19.00 18.22 -5.06
N THR A 128 17.96 19.03 -5.26
CA THR A 128 17.88 19.99 -6.36
C THR A 128 18.07 21.44 -5.91
N LEU A 129 17.45 21.86 -4.80
CA LEU A 129 17.53 23.25 -4.35
C LEU A 129 18.94 23.75 -4.01
N PRO A 130 19.85 22.96 -3.41
CA PRO A 130 21.21 23.42 -3.16
C PRO A 130 21.99 23.76 -4.42
N PHE A 131 21.60 23.25 -5.58
CA PHE A 131 22.34 23.38 -6.85
C PHE A 131 21.59 24.19 -7.91
N PHE A 132 20.53 24.92 -7.56
CA PHE A 132 19.69 25.65 -8.55
C PHE A 132 20.43 26.74 -9.33
N ARG A 133 21.62 27.18 -8.85
CA ARG A 133 22.48 28.17 -9.52
C ARG A 133 23.64 27.57 -10.29
N GLU A 134 23.84 26.26 -10.21
CA GLU A 134 24.94 25.59 -10.89
C GLU A 134 24.69 25.51 -12.40
N LYS A 135 25.77 25.70 -13.17
CA LYS A 135 25.71 25.65 -14.63
C LYS A 135 25.73 24.23 -15.19
N ASP A 136 26.27 23.29 -14.43
CA ASP A 136 26.30 21.86 -14.74
C ASP A 136 25.81 21.04 -13.55
N ASP A 137 25.45 19.77 -13.80
CA ASP A 137 24.83 18.91 -12.81
C ASP A 137 25.84 17.95 -12.14
N ILE A 138 27.17 18.09 -12.39
CA ILE A 138 28.17 17.16 -11.83
C ILE A 138 28.23 17.26 -10.30
N ALA A 139 28.23 18.49 -9.75
CA ALA A 139 28.22 18.70 -8.32
C ALA A 139 26.95 18.12 -7.67
N SER A 140 25.78 18.38 -8.25
CA SER A 140 24.50 17.82 -7.81
C SER A 140 24.48 16.30 -7.91
N TRP A 141 25.06 15.73 -8.95
CA TRP A 141 25.16 14.27 -9.13
C TRP A 141 26.05 13.64 -8.06
N ASN A 142 27.27 14.19 -7.83
CA ASN A 142 28.17 13.74 -6.78
C ASN A 142 27.50 13.80 -5.40
N PHE A 143 26.86 14.92 -5.10
CA PHE A 143 26.13 15.13 -3.85
C PHE A 143 25.01 14.09 -3.70
N THR A 144 24.19 13.89 -4.73
CA THR A 144 23.08 12.93 -4.70
C THR A 144 23.60 11.51 -4.47
N LEU A 145 24.64 11.10 -5.18
CA LEU A 145 25.23 9.76 -5.03
C LEU A 145 25.82 9.55 -3.62
N GLN A 146 26.53 10.54 -3.08
CA GLN A 146 27.06 10.50 -1.73
C GLN A 146 25.93 10.45 -0.69
N LEU A 147 24.90 11.29 -0.86
CA LEU A 147 23.76 11.33 0.05
C LEU A 147 23.01 10.00 0.10
N VAL A 148 22.71 9.41 -1.07
CA VAL A 148 22.08 8.09 -1.16
C VAL A 148 22.97 7.00 -0.55
N SER A 149 24.28 7.02 -0.85
CA SER A 149 25.23 6.06 -0.28
C SER A 149 25.30 6.15 1.26
N HIS A 150 25.34 7.37 1.80
CA HIS A 150 25.35 7.59 3.25
C HIS A 150 24.02 7.21 3.91
N ALA A 151 22.89 7.48 3.26
CA ALA A 151 21.59 7.03 3.74
C ALA A 151 21.53 5.50 3.82
N VAL A 152 21.86 4.80 2.72
CA VAL A 152 21.86 3.33 2.67
C VAL A 152 22.80 2.75 3.72
N THR A 153 24.02 3.29 3.85
CA THR A 153 25.00 2.81 4.83
C THR A 153 24.49 3.00 6.27
N SER A 154 23.91 4.17 6.56
CA SER A 154 23.34 4.47 7.89
C SER A 154 22.18 3.53 8.24
N TRP A 155 21.32 3.23 7.27
CA TRP A 155 20.20 2.31 7.46
C TRP A 155 20.64 0.86 7.63
N ILE A 156 21.68 0.42 6.91
CA ILE A 156 22.26 -0.91 7.10
C ILE A 156 22.83 -1.05 8.52
N ILE A 157 23.58 -0.03 8.99
CA ILE A 157 24.13 -0.04 10.35
C ILE A 157 23.01 -0.10 11.39
N GLY A 158 22.01 0.75 11.26
CA GLY A 158 20.86 0.75 12.16
C GLY A 158 20.07 -0.56 12.14
N GLY A 159 19.84 -1.12 10.96
CA GLY A 159 19.14 -2.40 10.78
C GLY A 159 19.88 -3.58 11.41
N ILE A 160 21.20 -3.64 11.26
CA ILE A 160 22.02 -4.68 11.90
C ILE A 160 21.95 -4.56 13.44
N MET A 161 22.04 -3.34 13.97
CA MET A 161 21.94 -3.11 15.41
C MET A 161 20.55 -3.45 15.94
N CYS A 162 19.49 -3.01 15.25
CA CYS A 162 18.12 -3.33 15.60
C CYS A 162 17.87 -4.84 15.58
N GLY A 163 18.25 -5.52 14.50
CA GLY A 163 18.09 -6.97 14.36
C GLY A 163 18.87 -7.75 15.44
N GLY A 164 20.09 -7.32 15.74
CA GLY A 164 20.89 -7.92 16.82
C GLY A 164 20.25 -7.77 18.19
N LEU A 165 19.71 -6.59 18.51
CA LEU A 165 19.01 -6.37 19.79
C LEU A 165 17.65 -7.06 19.87
N CYS A 166 16.90 -7.11 18.79
CA CYS A 166 15.67 -7.89 18.72
C CYS A 166 15.95 -9.39 18.94
N LEU A 167 17.00 -9.92 18.29
CA LEU A 167 17.44 -11.31 18.49
C LEU A 167 17.89 -11.57 19.92
N LEU A 168 18.66 -10.65 20.50
CA LEU A 168 19.08 -10.74 21.90
C LEU A 168 17.89 -10.75 22.85
N THR A 169 16.93 -9.85 22.64
CA THR A 169 15.69 -9.78 23.43
C THR A 169 14.87 -11.07 23.30
N ALA A 170 14.71 -11.59 22.09
CA ALA A 170 14.01 -12.86 21.84
C ALA A 170 14.75 -14.06 22.49
N SER A 171 16.09 -14.07 22.39
CA SER A 171 16.88 -15.14 23.03
C SER A 171 16.79 -15.09 24.55
N PHE A 172 16.73 -13.89 25.12
CA PHE A 172 16.56 -13.72 26.57
C PHE A 172 15.20 -14.26 27.03
N SER A 173 14.14 -13.92 26.28
CA SER A 173 12.79 -14.46 26.53
C SER A 173 12.76 -15.99 26.43
N GLY A 174 13.31 -16.56 25.37
CA GLY A 174 13.30 -18.00 25.12
C GLY A 174 14.15 -18.83 26.09
N LEU A 175 15.33 -18.30 26.50
CA LEU A 175 16.25 -19.02 27.39
C LEU A 175 15.84 -18.94 28.86
N PHE A 176 15.30 -17.81 29.29
CA PHE A 176 14.97 -17.58 30.70
C PHE A 176 13.47 -17.66 30.99
N GLY A 177 12.63 -17.93 29.98
CA GLY A 177 11.18 -18.04 30.16
C GLY A 177 10.51 -16.72 30.60
N LEU A 178 11.16 -15.56 30.32
CA LEU A 178 10.65 -14.25 30.70
C LEU A 178 9.70 -13.71 29.63
N GLU A 179 8.52 -13.29 30.05
CA GLU A 179 7.61 -12.57 29.15
C GLU A 179 8.14 -11.15 28.90
N VAL A 180 8.70 -10.94 27.72
CA VAL A 180 9.21 -9.62 27.31
C VAL A 180 8.08 -8.85 26.64
N ASN A 181 7.80 -7.65 27.15
CA ASN A 181 6.83 -6.75 26.57
C ASN A 181 7.21 -6.39 25.12
N SER A 182 6.25 -6.47 24.18
CA SER A 182 6.43 -6.11 22.76
C SER A 182 6.97 -4.70 22.55
N ASN A 183 6.75 -3.79 23.50
CA ASN A 183 7.23 -2.41 23.46
C ASN A 183 8.77 -2.31 23.41
N PHE A 184 9.51 -3.31 23.86
CA PHE A 184 10.97 -3.36 23.71
C PHE A 184 11.36 -3.46 22.23
N TYR A 185 10.69 -4.29 21.44
CA TYR A 185 10.97 -4.41 20.00
C TYR A 185 10.66 -3.10 19.26
N THR A 186 9.55 -2.46 19.60
CA THR A 186 9.19 -1.14 19.07
C THR A 186 10.22 -0.08 19.48
N THR A 187 10.73 -0.13 20.71
CA THR A 187 11.81 0.77 21.17
C THR A 187 13.07 0.60 20.34
N TRP A 188 13.49 -0.64 20.06
CA TRP A 188 14.65 -0.90 19.21
C TRP A 188 14.46 -0.37 17.79
N LEU A 189 13.25 -0.52 17.21
CA LEU A 189 12.92 0.06 15.92
C LEU A 189 13.03 1.60 15.94
N ILE A 190 12.45 2.27 16.93
CA ILE A 190 12.48 3.74 17.03
C ILE A 190 13.93 4.24 17.18
N VAL A 191 14.73 3.62 18.04
CA VAL A 191 16.10 4.08 18.33
C VAL A 191 17.04 3.72 17.18
N PHE A 192 17.03 2.47 16.69
CA PHE A 192 18.05 1.97 15.78
C PHE A 192 17.65 1.94 14.31
N CYS A 193 16.36 1.94 13.97
CA CYS A 193 15.94 2.06 12.57
C CYS A 193 15.48 3.46 12.17
N LEU A 194 15.07 4.31 13.13
CA LEU A 194 14.64 5.67 12.84
C LEU A 194 15.69 6.70 13.28
N THR A 195 16.02 6.74 14.58
CA THR A 195 16.80 7.84 15.17
C THR A 195 18.28 7.77 14.81
N LEU A 196 18.93 6.65 15.11
CA LEU A 196 20.37 6.48 14.86
C LEU A 196 20.75 6.63 13.38
N PRO A 197 20.07 5.98 12.41
CA PRO A 197 20.38 6.17 11.00
C PRO A 197 20.20 7.62 10.54
N SER A 198 19.15 8.29 11.02
CA SER A 198 18.91 9.70 10.67
C SER A 198 20.04 10.61 11.17
N LEU A 199 20.49 10.44 12.40
CA LEU A 199 21.60 11.22 12.96
C LEU A 199 22.96 10.90 12.27
N LEU A 200 23.23 9.62 12.00
CA LEU A 200 24.40 9.20 11.25
C LEU A 200 24.42 9.78 9.83
N PHE A 201 23.28 9.75 9.17
CA PHE A 201 23.09 10.32 7.84
C PHE A 201 23.35 11.83 7.84
N LEU A 202 22.73 12.59 8.75
CA LEU A 202 22.93 14.03 8.87
C LEU A 202 24.39 14.40 9.10
N GLY A 203 25.11 13.61 9.92
CA GLY A 203 26.54 13.83 10.19
C GLY A 203 27.47 13.57 9.00
N GLN A 204 27.00 12.83 8.00
CA GLN A 204 27.78 12.48 6.81
C GLN A 204 27.46 13.35 5.59
N ILE A 205 26.48 14.28 5.67
CA ILE A 205 26.12 15.16 4.56
C ILE A 205 27.31 16.05 4.17
N PRO A 206 27.77 16.02 2.90
CA PRO A 206 28.90 16.82 2.43
C PRO A 206 28.71 18.31 2.69
N ALA A 207 29.76 19.03 3.05
CA ALA A 207 29.76 20.46 3.40
C ALA A 207 30.85 21.23 2.66
N GLY A 208 30.65 22.53 2.43
CA GLY A 208 31.63 23.41 1.83
C GLY A 208 32.11 22.94 0.46
N GLU A 209 33.41 22.85 0.23
CA GLU A 209 34.01 22.42 -1.05
C GLU A 209 33.62 20.99 -1.43
N ALA A 210 33.46 20.08 -0.47
CA ALA A 210 33.05 18.70 -0.72
C ALA A 210 31.63 18.61 -1.24
N LYS A 211 30.73 19.56 -0.93
CA LYS A 211 29.38 19.65 -1.46
C LYS A 211 29.37 20.03 -2.94
N HIS A 212 30.29 20.89 -3.37
CA HIS A 212 30.43 21.40 -4.73
C HIS A 212 31.54 20.67 -5.52
N ASP A 213 31.90 19.45 -5.08
CA ASP A 213 32.89 18.65 -5.79
C ASP A 213 32.44 18.35 -7.22
N ARG A 214 33.23 18.80 -8.19
CA ARG A 214 32.98 18.59 -9.64
C ARG A 214 33.86 17.49 -10.23
N THR A 215 34.58 16.73 -9.40
CA THR A 215 35.32 15.57 -9.88
C THR A 215 34.37 14.44 -10.20
N GLY A 216 34.04 14.27 -11.49
CA GLY A 216 33.11 13.25 -11.98
C GLY A 216 33.70 11.84 -11.90
N HIS A 217 34.02 11.34 -10.71
CA HIS A 217 34.53 9.99 -10.54
C HIS A 217 33.43 9.01 -10.14
N THR A 218 32.95 8.25 -11.11
CA THR A 218 32.15 7.08 -10.82
C THR A 218 33.02 6.02 -10.16
N SER A 219 32.63 5.47 -9.02
CA SER A 219 33.39 4.38 -8.40
C SER A 219 33.54 3.21 -9.38
N ALA A 220 34.72 2.57 -9.40
CA ALA A 220 34.97 1.43 -10.28
C ALA A 220 33.96 0.28 -10.04
N PHE A 221 33.47 0.14 -8.82
CA PHE A 221 32.42 -0.83 -8.48
C PHE A 221 31.10 -0.47 -9.17
N LEU A 222 30.61 0.76 -9.01
CA LEU A 222 29.35 1.23 -9.61
C LEU A 222 29.39 1.11 -11.14
N SER A 223 30.51 1.53 -11.77
CA SER A 223 30.69 1.41 -13.22
C SER A 223 30.63 -0.04 -13.70
N LYS A 224 31.25 -0.99 -12.96
CA LYS A 224 31.18 -2.42 -13.29
C LYS A 224 29.77 -2.97 -13.12
N VAL A 225 29.09 -2.65 -12.03
CA VAL A 225 27.71 -3.08 -11.76
C VAL A 225 26.77 -2.58 -12.85
N ILE A 226 26.89 -1.32 -13.26
CA ILE A 226 26.06 -0.77 -14.33
C ILE A 226 26.34 -1.50 -15.65
N ARG A 227 27.61 -1.64 -16.04
CA ARG A 227 28.00 -2.19 -17.34
C ARG A 227 27.72 -3.69 -17.47
N TYR A 228 27.96 -4.47 -16.43
CA TYR A 228 27.90 -5.93 -16.51
C TYR A 228 26.64 -6.53 -15.92
N LEU A 229 25.89 -5.79 -15.11
CA LEU A 229 24.63 -6.27 -14.52
C LEU A 229 23.42 -5.53 -15.07
N PHE A 230 23.34 -4.20 -14.86
CA PHE A 230 22.14 -3.45 -15.20
C PHE A 230 21.92 -3.28 -16.71
N LEU A 231 22.95 -2.96 -17.48
CA LEU A 231 22.79 -2.78 -18.92
C LEU A 231 22.37 -4.05 -19.66
N PRO A 232 22.99 -5.22 -19.44
CA PRO A 232 22.50 -6.47 -20.03
C PRO A 232 21.10 -6.83 -19.57
N LEU A 233 20.78 -6.67 -18.29
CA LEU A 233 19.46 -6.94 -17.74
C LEU A 233 18.38 -6.09 -18.41
N LEU A 234 18.59 -4.76 -18.49
CA LEU A 234 17.68 -3.85 -19.18
C LEU A 234 17.58 -4.16 -20.69
N GLY A 235 18.69 -4.55 -21.32
CA GLY A 235 18.71 -4.98 -22.70
C GLY A 235 17.85 -6.23 -22.96
N CYS A 236 17.98 -7.25 -22.11
CA CYS A 236 17.14 -8.45 -22.15
C CYS A 236 15.67 -8.09 -21.91
N TYR A 237 15.40 -7.22 -20.93
CA TYR A 237 14.05 -6.80 -20.61
C TYR A 237 13.40 -6.00 -21.76
N LEU A 238 14.16 -5.13 -22.39
CA LEU A 238 13.75 -4.41 -23.60
C LEU A 238 13.41 -5.39 -24.73
N LEU A 239 14.26 -6.40 -24.97
CA LEU A 239 14.05 -7.42 -26.00
C LEU A 239 12.74 -8.19 -25.74
N VAL A 240 12.52 -8.65 -24.51
CA VAL A 240 11.27 -9.36 -24.13
C VAL A 240 10.04 -8.49 -24.41
N LEU A 241 10.09 -7.21 -24.06
CA LEU A 241 8.96 -6.29 -24.32
C LEU A 241 8.74 -6.06 -25.81
N TYR A 242 9.80 -6.01 -26.62
CA TYR A 242 9.66 -5.92 -28.08
C TYR A 242 9.07 -7.18 -28.70
N VAL A 243 9.50 -8.36 -28.27
CA VAL A 243 8.89 -9.63 -28.71
C VAL A 243 7.41 -9.66 -28.34
N TYR A 244 7.07 -9.20 -27.14
CA TYR A 244 5.68 -9.11 -26.71
C TYR A 244 4.88 -8.08 -27.53
N ALA A 245 5.47 -6.91 -27.81
CA ALA A 245 4.86 -5.90 -28.69
C ALA A 245 4.60 -6.46 -30.09
N LEU A 246 5.54 -7.24 -30.66
CA LEU A 246 5.36 -7.91 -31.93
C LEU A 246 4.22 -8.94 -31.88
N LYS A 247 4.13 -9.73 -30.80
CA LYS A 247 2.99 -10.64 -30.58
C LYS A 247 1.66 -9.92 -30.62
N ILE A 248 1.55 -8.75 -29.95
CA ILE A 248 0.33 -7.92 -29.94
C ILE A 248 -0.02 -7.46 -31.36
N LEU A 249 0.98 -6.99 -32.12
CA LEU A 249 0.78 -6.54 -33.49
C LEU A 249 0.32 -7.67 -34.42
N VAL A 250 0.87 -8.88 -34.26
CA VAL A 250 0.50 -10.06 -35.08
C VAL A 250 -0.87 -10.60 -34.71
N GLN A 251 -1.18 -10.71 -33.41
CA GLN A 251 -2.44 -11.26 -32.93
C GLN A 251 -3.59 -10.25 -32.94
N TRP A 252 -3.26 -8.95 -33.11
CA TRP A 252 -4.20 -7.82 -33.01
C TRP A 252 -5.05 -7.82 -31.73
N GLN A 253 -4.51 -8.44 -30.68
CA GLN A 253 -5.11 -8.47 -29.35
C GLN A 253 -4.37 -7.51 -28.44
N LEU A 254 -5.10 -6.53 -27.92
CA LEU A 254 -4.53 -5.50 -27.05
C LEU A 254 -4.14 -6.09 -25.68
N PRO A 255 -3.03 -5.61 -25.08
CA PRO A 255 -2.43 -6.21 -23.91
C PRO A 255 -3.27 -6.07 -22.66
N ASP A 256 -3.18 -7.05 -21.80
CA ASP A 256 -3.60 -6.96 -20.41
C ASP A 256 -2.79 -5.90 -19.65
N GLY A 257 -3.35 -5.40 -18.55
CA GLY A 257 -2.79 -4.26 -17.82
C GLY A 257 -1.37 -4.35 -17.29
N TRP A 258 -0.79 -5.51 -17.28
CA TRP A 258 0.57 -5.76 -16.81
C TRP A 258 1.66 -5.06 -17.64
N VAL A 259 1.42 -4.84 -18.94
CA VAL A 259 2.40 -4.21 -19.83
C VAL A 259 2.77 -2.80 -19.37
N SER A 260 1.81 -2.03 -18.90
CA SER A 260 2.08 -0.68 -18.40
C SER A 260 3.09 -0.67 -17.25
N TRP A 261 2.98 -1.60 -16.31
CA TRP A 261 3.93 -1.74 -15.20
C TRP A 261 5.33 -2.13 -15.67
N LEU A 262 5.40 -3.02 -16.67
CA LEU A 262 6.66 -3.46 -17.23
C LEU A 262 7.37 -2.32 -17.98
N VAL A 263 6.64 -1.52 -18.76
CA VAL A 263 7.20 -0.35 -19.44
C VAL A 263 7.64 0.73 -18.46
N ILE A 264 6.88 0.96 -17.37
CA ILE A 264 7.26 1.87 -16.29
C ILE A 264 8.59 1.43 -15.66
N ALA A 265 8.70 0.16 -15.28
CA ALA A 265 9.91 -0.38 -14.65
C ALA A 265 11.13 -0.27 -15.57
N LEU A 266 10.98 -0.60 -16.87
CA LEU A 266 12.04 -0.44 -17.87
C LEU A 266 12.48 1.02 -18.01
N THR A 267 11.52 1.94 -18.14
CA THR A 267 11.82 3.37 -18.33
C THR A 267 12.48 3.97 -17.09
N ALA A 268 11.98 3.64 -15.90
CA ALA A 268 12.60 4.06 -14.63
C ALA A 268 14.02 3.49 -14.48
N GLY A 269 14.23 2.21 -14.84
CA GLY A 269 15.56 1.59 -14.86
C GLY A 269 16.52 2.28 -15.84
N CYS A 270 16.04 2.67 -17.02
CA CYS A 270 16.82 3.41 -18.00
C CYS A 270 17.24 4.78 -17.47
N ILE A 271 16.31 5.55 -16.89
CA ILE A 271 16.60 6.85 -16.27
C ILE A 271 17.64 6.68 -15.15
N GLY A 272 17.51 5.65 -14.33
CA GLY A 272 18.45 5.33 -13.25
C GLY A 272 19.86 5.02 -13.78
N VAL A 273 19.96 4.20 -14.83
CA VAL A 273 21.24 3.87 -15.47
C VAL A 273 21.88 5.10 -16.12
N GLU A 274 21.11 5.93 -16.81
CA GLU A 274 21.63 7.17 -17.39
C GLU A 274 22.10 8.16 -16.33
N PHE A 275 21.35 8.28 -15.24
CA PHE A 275 21.80 9.07 -14.08
C PHE A 275 23.13 8.55 -13.55
N CYS A 276 23.30 7.25 -13.36
CA CYS A 276 24.53 6.65 -12.87
C CYS A 276 25.71 6.79 -13.84
N MET A 277 25.47 6.81 -15.17
CA MET A 277 26.51 6.99 -16.19
C MET A 277 26.84 8.47 -16.48
N TYR A 278 26.12 9.42 -15.88
CA TYR A 278 26.19 10.83 -16.20
C TYR A 278 27.63 11.42 -16.29
N PRO A 279 28.56 11.16 -15.32
CA PRO A 279 29.93 11.70 -15.41
C PRO A 279 30.72 11.14 -16.59
N SER A 280 30.61 9.84 -16.88
CA SER A 280 31.28 9.23 -18.05
C SER A 280 30.78 9.81 -19.36
N LEU A 281 29.49 10.14 -19.43
CA LEU A 281 28.87 10.78 -20.61
C LEU A 281 29.37 12.21 -20.79
N ARG A 282 29.52 12.97 -19.70
CA ARG A 282 30.01 14.36 -19.73
C ARG A 282 31.49 14.44 -20.10
N GLN A 283 32.30 13.52 -19.60
CA GLN A 283 33.75 13.48 -19.85
C GLN A 283 34.11 12.81 -21.18
N GLY A 284 33.15 12.17 -21.84
CA GLY A 284 33.36 11.50 -23.12
C GLY A 284 34.22 10.24 -23.05
N LEU A 285 34.34 9.63 -21.85
CA LEU A 285 35.29 8.54 -21.57
C LEU A 285 34.98 7.24 -22.33
N SER A 286 33.69 6.96 -22.64
CA SER A 286 33.28 5.70 -23.29
C SER A 286 32.32 5.94 -24.45
N ARG A 287 32.77 5.54 -25.66
CA ARG A 287 31.91 5.56 -26.86
C ARG A 287 30.71 4.61 -26.76
N PHE A 288 30.89 3.51 -26.04
CA PHE A 288 29.82 2.54 -25.78
C PHE A 288 28.72 3.16 -24.95
N GLU A 289 29.06 3.79 -23.79
CA GLU A 289 28.09 4.43 -22.90
C GLU A 289 27.34 5.56 -23.60
N GLN A 290 28.02 6.35 -24.43
CA GLN A 290 27.38 7.38 -25.25
C GLN A 290 26.37 6.82 -26.25
N ARG A 291 26.65 5.65 -26.87
CA ARG A 291 25.69 4.99 -27.77
C ARG A 291 24.47 4.46 -26.99
N VAL A 292 24.72 3.87 -25.84
CA VAL A 292 23.66 3.35 -24.95
C VAL A 292 22.76 4.49 -24.51
N ALA A 293 23.31 5.58 -23.97
CA ALA A 293 22.54 6.73 -23.48
C ALA A 293 21.71 7.42 -24.57
N ARG A 294 22.13 7.34 -25.84
CA ARG A 294 21.32 7.85 -26.97
C ARG A 294 20.32 6.83 -27.49
N GLY A 295 20.69 5.55 -27.44
CA GLY A 295 19.88 4.47 -28.01
C GLY A 295 18.71 4.06 -27.12
N PHE A 296 18.93 3.99 -25.80
CA PHE A 296 17.90 3.53 -24.86
C PHE A 296 16.65 4.43 -24.86
N PRO A 297 16.74 5.76 -24.71
CA PRO A 297 15.55 6.61 -24.74
C PRO A 297 14.75 6.47 -26.05
N ILE A 298 15.43 6.33 -27.20
CA ILE A 298 14.76 6.12 -28.49
C ILE A 298 14.08 4.76 -28.54
N ALA A 299 14.79 3.72 -28.06
CA ALA A 299 14.24 2.37 -28.05
C ALA A 299 13.03 2.22 -27.11
N ILE A 300 12.85 3.07 -26.12
CA ILE A 300 11.68 3.04 -25.24
C ILE A 300 10.47 3.70 -25.88
N LEU A 301 10.63 4.69 -26.78
CA LEU A 301 9.51 5.42 -27.37
C LEU A 301 8.42 4.54 -27.99
N PRO A 302 8.71 3.50 -28.79
CA PRO A 302 7.67 2.61 -29.33
C PRO A 302 6.88 1.87 -28.22
N LEU A 303 7.54 1.52 -27.11
CA LEU A 303 6.88 0.89 -25.97
C LEU A 303 5.98 1.86 -25.21
N LEU A 304 6.36 3.16 -25.15
CA LEU A 304 5.49 4.21 -24.60
C LEU A 304 4.25 4.41 -25.47
N VAL A 305 4.37 4.30 -26.80
CA VAL A 305 3.21 4.32 -27.71
C VAL A 305 2.28 3.15 -27.41
N LEU A 306 2.84 1.94 -27.26
CA LEU A 306 2.04 0.76 -26.88
C LEU A 306 1.33 0.97 -25.54
N MET A 307 2.03 1.55 -24.56
CA MET A 307 1.44 1.90 -23.26
C MET A 307 0.33 2.93 -23.42
N THR A 308 0.49 3.95 -24.27
CA THR A 308 -0.54 4.96 -24.56
C THR A 308 -1.80 4.31 -25.14
N ILE A 309 -1.65 3.40 -26.10
CA ILE A 309 -2.77 2.65 -26.70
C ILE A 309 -3.50 1.84 -25.62
N GLY A 310 -2.76 1.15 -24.76
CA GLY A 310 -3.32 0.39 -23.65
C GLY A 310 -4.08 1.28 -22.64
N ILE A 311 -3.57 2.47 -22.33
CA ILE A 311 -4.24 3.45 -21.47
C ILE A 311 -5.51 3.98 -22.14
N ALA A 312 -5.44 4.37 -23.41
CA ALA A 312 -6.59 4.88 -24.18
C ALA A 312 -7.74 3.86 -24.23
N ARG A 313 -7.43 2.58 -24.49
CA ARG A 313 -8.44 1.50 -24.45
C ARG A 313 -9.11 1.42 -23.08
N ARG A 314 -8.33 1.46 -22.00
CA ARG A 314 -8.88 1.39 -20.64
C ARG A 314 -9.75 2.59 -20.28
N PHE A 315 -9.46 3.77 -20.84
CA PHE A 315 -10.36 4.91 -20.70
C PHE A 315 -11.69 4.67 -21.41
N ASN A 316 -11.67 4.06 -22.61
CA ASN A 316 -12.88 3.72 -23.34
C ASN A 316 -13.70 2.61 -22.64
N ASP A 317 -13.05 1.51 -22.20
CA ASP A 317 -13.72 0.35 -21.66
C ASP A 317 -14.29 0.61 -20.25
N TYR A 318 -13.59 1.38 -19.43
CA TYR A 318 -13.91 1.51 -18.00
C TYR A 318 -14.06 2.96 -17.51
N GLY A 319 -13.87 3.95 -18.38
CA GLY A 319 -13.96 5.37 -18.04
C GLY A 319 -12.76 5.93 -17.25
N ILE A 320 -12.94 7.15 -16.73
CA ILE A 320 -11.91 7.90 -16.02
C ILE A 320 -11.81 7.41 -14.57
N THR A 321 -10.59 7.04 -14.15
CA THR A 321 -10.24 6.74 -12.77
C THR A 321 -8.95 7.44 -12.38
N LEU A 322 -8.77 7.70 -11.09
CA LEU A 322 -7.59 8.37 -10.55
C LEU A 322 -6.27 7.71 -11.00
N ASN A 323 -6.17 6.40 -10.84
CA ASN A 323 -4.96 5.64 -11.22
C ASN A 323 -4.63 5.77 -12.70
N ARG A 324 -5.64 5.83 -13.58
CA ARG A 324 -5.44 5.98 -15.03
C ARG A 324 -4.98 7.37 -15.40
N LEU A 325 -5.48 8.41 -14.71
CA LEU A 325 -5.01 9.78 -14.90
C LEU A 325 -3.54 9.93 -14.52
N TYR A 326 -3.14 9.40 -13.35
CA TYR A 326 -1.72 9.41 -12.96
C TYR A 326 -0.85 8.56 -13.89
N LEU A 327 -1.35 7.41 -14.36
CA LEU A 327 -0.64 6.58 -15.32
C LEU A 327 -0.43 7.29 -16.67
N LEU A 328 -1.45 8.00 -17.15
CA LEU A 328 -1.35 8.83 -18.37
C LEU A 328 -0.33 9.96 -18.17
N THR A 329 -0.40 10.64 -17.03
CA THR A 329 0.56 11.72 -16.70
C THR A 329 1.99 11.21 -16.64
N LEU A 330 2.21 10.05 -16.03
CA LEU A 330 3.51 9.40 -15.96
C LEU A 330 3.99 9.01 -17.37
N ASN A 331 3.10 8.49 -18.22
CA ASN A 331 3.43 8.17 -19.60
C ASN A 331 3.83 9.42 -20.41
N ILE A 332 3.07 10.52 -20.28
CA ILE A 332 3.42 11.81 -20.90
C ILE A 332 4.77 12.32 -20.39
N TRP A 333 5.00 12.23 -19.09
CA TRP A 333 6.28 12.62 -18.48
C TRP A 333 7.43 11.77 -19.01
N PHE A 334 7.25 10.47 -19.18
CA PHE A 334 8.26 9.60 -19.78
C PHE A 334 8.60 9.99 -21.24
N TYR A 335 7.61 10.39 -22.04
CA TYR A 335 7.90 10.96 -23.37
C TYR A 335 8.77 12.22 -23.27
N ILE A 336 8.43 13.12 -22.36
CA ILE A 336 9.21 14.35 -22.13
C ILE A 336 10.64 14.00 -21.72
N VAL A 337 10.81 13.02 -20.81
CA VAL A 337 12.15 12.59 -20.35
C VAL A 337 12.93 11.93 -21.49
N CYS A 338 12.36 10.96 -22.20
CA CYS A 338 13.07 10.28 -23.29
C CYS A 338 13.48 11.24 -24.42
N ILE A 339 12.58 12.12 -24.84
CA ILE A 339 12.87 13.13 -25.86
C ILE A 339 13.90 14.14 -25.32
N GLY A 340 13.76 14.58 -24.08
CA GLY A 340 14.69 15.51 -23.44
C GLY A 340 16.10 14.93 -23.32
N LEU A 341 16.25 13.69 -22.88
CA LEU A 341 17.54 13.00 -22.80
C LEU A 341 18.20 12.87 -24.17
N PHE A 342 17.41 12.52 -25.19
CA PHE A 342 17.92 12.43 -26.55
C PHE A 342 18.37 13.79 -27.11
N VAL A 343 17.53 14.82 -27.01
CA VAL A 343 17.80 16.18 -27.57
C VAL A 343 18.94 16.86 -26.81
N LEU A 344 18.91 16.81 -25.47
CA LEU A 344 19.93 17.42 -24.63
C LEU A 344 21.21 16.58 -24.54
N ARG A 345 21.23 15.39 -25.16
CA ARG A 345 22.35 14.44 -25.11
C ARG A 345 22.81 14.14 -23.69
N ALA A 346 21.84 13.99 -22.77
CA ALA A 346 22.05 13.80 -21.34
C ALA A 346 23.02 14.82 -20.69
N ARG A 347 23.07 16.06 -21.22
CA ARG A 347 23.95 17.12 -20.69
C ARG A 347 23.51 17.64 -19.32
N ARG A 348 22.24 17.48 -18.99
CA ARG A 348 21.62 17.80 -17.70
C ARG A 348 20.66 16.69 -17.31
N VAL A 349 20.61 16.37 -16.03
CA VAL A 349 19.74 15.31 -15.47
C VAL A 349 18.86 15.81 -14.32
N GLN A 350 19.23 16.94 -13.69
CA GLN A 350 18.53 17.49 -12.54
C GLN A 350 17.09 17.92 -12.87
N TRP A 351 16.85 18.39 -14.11
CA TRP A 351 15.51 18.79 -14.56
C TRP A 351 14.48 17.65 -14.51
N ILE A 352 14.95 16.37 -14.57
CA ILE A 352 14.08 15.19 -14.52
C ILE A 352 13.36 15.15 -13.16
N ALA A 353 14.09 15.28 -12.06
CA ALA A 353 13.52 15.31 -10.72
C ALA A 353 12.60 16.52 -10.50
N VAL A 354 13.00 17.70 -10.98
CA VAL A 354 12.22 18.94 -10.85
C VAL A 354 10.92 18.87 -11.65
N SER A 355 10.97 18.37 -12.91
CA SER A 355 9.76 18.22 -13.74
C SER A 355 8.81 17.18 -13.18
N PHE A 356 9.33 16.06 -12.64
CA PHE A 356 8.52 15.06 -11.94
C PHE A 356 7.77 15.67 -10.76
N ALA A 357 8.50 16.30 -9.83
CA ALA A 357 7.91 16.97 -8.68
C ALA A 357 6.86 18.01 -9.08
N GLY A 358 7.18 18.86 -10.08
CA GLY A 358 6.28 19.91 -10.58
C GLY A 358 4.99 19.35 -11.16
N ILE A 359 5.05 18.35 -12.01
CA ILE A 359 3.87 17.76 -12.66
C ILE A 359 2.97 17.08 -11.61
N PHE A 360 3.55 16.30 -10.69
CA PHE A 360 2.77 15.62 -9.67
C PHE A 360 2.18 16.57 -8.64
N LEU A 361 2.89 17.64 -8.26
CA LEU A 361 2.31 18.71 -7.43
C LEU A 361 1.13 19.39 -8.12
N LEU A 362 1.28 19.80 -9.37
CA LEU A 362 0.23 20.49 -10.12
C LEU A 362 -1.04 19.63 -10.24
N THR A 363 -0.87 18.33 -10.52
CA THR A 363 -2.02 17.41 -10.69
C THR A 363 -2.72 17.02 -9.39
N SER A 364 -2.04 17.17 -8.24
CA SER A 364 -2.56 16.75 -6.93
C SER A 364 -3.03 17.90 -6.03
N VAL A 365 -2.39 19.09 -6.11
CA VAL A 365 -2.61 20.20 -5.17
C VAL A 365 -3.55 21.27 -5.73
N LEU A 366 -3.59 21.46 -7.06
CA LEU A 366 -4.44 22.49 -7.65
C LEU A 366 -5.93 22.28 -7.35
N PRO A 367 -6.75 23.34 -7.34
CA PRO A 367 -8.19 23.24 -7.15
C PRO A 367 -8.90 22.30 -8.14
N VAL A 368 -8.33 22.18 -9.35
CA VAL A 368 -8.75 21.20 -10.36
C VAL A 368 -7.73 20.06 -10.35
N ASN A 369 -7.76 19.23 -9.31
CA ASN A 369 -6.89 18.06 -9.19
C ASN A 369 -7.58 16.79 -9.73
N TYR A 370 -6.79 15.73 -9.88
CA TYR A 370 -7.28 14.47 -10.43
C TYR A 370 -8.30 13.76 -9.53
N ALA A 371 -8.25 13.96 -8.22
CA ALA A 371 -9.25 13.41 -7.32
C ALA A 371 -10.63 14.04 -7.59
N ARG A 372 -10.71 15.38 -7.63
CA ARG A 372 -11.96 16.10 -7.95
C ARG A 372 -12.47 15.82 -9.35
N LEU A 373 -11.57 15.74 -10.33
CA LEU A 373 -11.94 15.41 -11.70
C LEU A 373 -12.56 14.01 -11.78
N THR A 374 -11.93 13.03 -11.14
CA THR A 374 -12.42 11.65 -11.09
C THR A 374 -13.76 11.56 -10.37
N HIS A 375 -13.90 12.22 -9.22
CA HIS A 375 -15.13 12.29 -8.46
C HIS A 375 -16.28 12.84 -9.31
N ARG A 376 -16.10 14.04 -9.90
CA ARG A 376 -17.12 14.66 -10.75
C ARG A 376 -17.53 13.77 -11.92
N TYR A 377 -16.56 13.19 -12.61
CA TYR A 377 -16.84 12.29 -13.73
C TYR A 377 -17.64 11.05 -13.29
N MET A 378 -17.21 10.40 -12.20
CA MET A 378 -17.90 9.21 -11.69
C MET A 378 -19.32 9.53 -11.24
N PHE A 379 -19.50 10.62 -10.51
CA PHE A 379 -20.83 11.05 -10.03
C PHE A 379 -21.76 11.41 -11.20
N GLN A 380 -21.29 12.18 -12.18
CA GLN A 380 -22.09 12.53 -13.37
C GLN A 380 -22.46 11.30 -14.20
N ALA A 381 -21.50 10.40 -14.43
CA ALA A 381 -21.74 9.18 -15.19
C ALA A 381 -22.75 8.26 -14.48
N LEU A 382 -22.67 8.18 -13.15
CA LEU A 382 -23.61 7.42 -12.33
C LEU A 382 -25.01 8.04 -12.33
N SER A 383 -25.10 9.35 -12.07
CA SER A 383 -26.38 10.07 -12.08
C SER A 383 -27.07 9.96 -13.43
N PHE A 384 -26.35 10.10 -14.51
CA PHE A 384 -26.88 9.90 -15.87
C PHE A 384 -27.38 8.47 -16.08
N GLN A 385 -26.62 7.46 -15.64
CA GLN A 385 -27.00 6.04 -15.75
C GLN A 385 -28.30 5.76 -14.99
N ILE A 386 -28.42 6.25 -13.74
CA ILE A 386 -29.62 6.06 -12.92
C ILE A 386 -30.82 6.75 -13.57
N GLN A 387 -30.69 8.02 -13.97
CA GLN A 387 -31.77 8.77 -14.60
C GLN A 387 -32.28 8.12 -15.91
N THR A 388 -31.39 7.44 -16.65
CA THR A 388 -31.74 6.83 -17.93
C THR A 388 -32.38 5.44 -17.78
N SER A 389 -31.93 4.66 -16.78
CA SER A 389 -32.31 3.24 -16.68
C SER A 389 -33.17 2.87 -15.46
N TYR A 390 -33.26 3.75 -14.45
CA TYR A 390 -34.09 3.53 -13.27
C TYR A 390 -35.33 4.44 -13.28
N LYS A 391 -36.50 3.86 -13.05
CA LYS A 391 -37.81 4.58 -13.06
C LYS A 391 -38.50 4.59 -11.70
N GLY A 392 -37.88 4.03 -10.65
CA GLY A 392 -38.42 4.00 -9.29
C GLY A 392 -38.14 5.28 -8.49
N GLU A 393 -38.59 5.28 -7.25
CA GLU A 393 -38.31 6.37 -6.30
C GLU A 393 -36.88 6.31 -5.79
N LEU A 394 -36.26 7.46 -5.51
CA LEU A 394 -34.93 7.60 -4.94
C LEU A 394 -35.02 8.08 -3.47
N PRO A 395 -34.11 7.67 -2.59
CA PRO A 395 -33.00 6.75 -2.78
C PRO A 395 -33.43 5.28 -2.91
N MET A 396 -32.69 4.50 -3.72
CA MET A 396 -32.91 3.05 -3.83
C MET A 396 -32.50 2.35 -2.53
N ASP A 397 -33.34 1.44 -2.04
CA ASP A 397 -32.94 0.49 -1.01
C ASP A 397 -32.09 -0.67 -1.60
N GLU A 398 -31.61 -1.60 -0.76
CA GLU A 398 -30.73 -2.68 -1.21
C GLU A 398 -31.42 -3.61 -2.22
N GLU A 399 -32.69 -3.92 -2.04
CA GLU A 399 -33.45 -4.80 -2.94
C GLU A 399 -33.67 -4.13 -4.31
N GLN A 400 -34.09 -2.87 -4.32
CA GLN A 400 -34.27 -2.07 -5.53
C GLN A 400 -32.94 -1.87 -6.28
N TYR A 401 -31.86 -1.68 -5.55
CA TYR A 401 -30.54 -1.54 -6.11
C TYR A 401 -30.04 -2.82 -6.80
N LEU A 402 -30.22 -3.97 -6.17
CA LEU A 402 -29.86 -5.27 -6.73
C LEU A 402 -30.71 -5.61 -7.96
N ASP A 403 -32.02 -5.36 -7.90
CA ASP A 403 -32.95 -5.56 -9.02
C ASP A 403 -32.59 -4.66 -10.20
N TRP A 404 -32.27 -3.39 -9.93
CA TRP A 404 -31.82 -2.48 -10.97
C TRP A 404 -30.48 -2.93 -11.59
N LEU A 405 -29.51 -3.33 -10.79
CA LEU A 405 -28.25 -3.87 -11.32
C LEU A 405 -28.48 -5.12 -12.18
N ALA A 406 -29.38 -5.99 -11.79
CA ALA A 406 -29.74 -7.19 -12.55
C ALA A 406 -30.40 -6.86 -13.91
N SER A 407 -31.07 -5.71 -14.02
CA SER A 407 -31.66 -5.23 -15.28
C SER A 407 -30.63 -4.67 -16.27
N LEU A 408 -29.43 -4.38 -15.82
CA LEU A 408 -28.36 -3.82 -16.65
C LEU A 408 -27.50 -4.91 -17.32
N PRO A 409 -26.89 -4.62 -18.49
CA PRO A 409 -25.87 -5.50 -19.05
C PRO A 409 -24.73 -5.72 -18.03
N ARG A 410 -24.24 -6.96 -17.93
CA ARG A 410 -23.27 -7.40 -16.90
C ARG A 410 -22.08 -6.45 -16.70
N GLU A 411 -21.45 -6.02 -17.81
CA GLU A 411 -20.30 -5.09 -17.73
C GLU A 411 -20.72 -3.71 -17.22
N THR A 412 -21.90 -3.23 -17.61
CA THR A 412 -22.46 -1.97 -17.12
C THR A 412 -22.79 -2.06 -15.63
N ALA A 413 -23.43 -3.13 -15.18
CA ALA A 413 -23.73 -3.38 -13.77
C ALA A 413 -22.45 -3.41 -12.92
N ARG A 414 -21.40 -4.10 -13.41
CA ARG A 414 -20.08 -4.15 -12.74
C ARG A 414 -19.43 -2.78 -12.63
N LEU A 415 -19.44 -2.00 -13.70
CA LEU A 415 -18.88 -0.64 -13.71
C LEU A 415 -19.66 0.29 -12.78
N THR A 416 -20.98 0.18 -12.77
CA THR A 416 -21.85 0.98 -11.92
C THR A 416 -21.63 0.67 -10.45
N ASN A 417 -21.63 -0.60 -10.06
CA ASN A 417 -21.33 -1.03 -8.69
C ASN A 417 -19.92 -0.58 -8.25
N SER A 418 -18.92 -0.71 -9.11
CA SER A 418 -17.55 -0.25 -8.82
C SER A 418 -17.48 1.27 -8.63
N ARG A 419 -18.23 2.06 -9.43
CA ARG A 419 -18.27 3.53 -9.28
C ARG A 419 -18.95 3.93 -7.97
N LEU A 420 -20.07 3.33 -7.64
CA LEU A 420 -20.79 3.54 -6.38
C LEU A 420 -19.88 3.26 -5.18
N LYS A 421 -19.25 2.08 -5.18
CA LYS A 421 -18.31 1.67 -4.13
C LYS A 421 -17.15 2.66 -3.96
N ILE A 422 -16.56 3.16 -5.05
CA ILE A 422 -15.48 4.14 -4.99
C ILE A 422 -15.99 5.48 -4.45
N LEU A 423 -17.16 5.95 -4.91
CA LEU A 423 -17.73 7.22 -4.44
C LEU A 423 -18.09 7.16 -2.95
N ASP A 424 -18.64 6.06 -2.48
CA ASP A 424 -19.05 5.88 -1.09
C ASP A 424 -17.83 5.66 -0.17
N TYR A 425 -17.04 4.61 -0.38
CA TYR A 425 -15.94 4.25 0.53
C TYR A 425 -14.69 5.12 0.38
N THR A 426 -14.34 5.50 -0.88
CA THR A 426 -13.07 6.19 -1.12
C THR A 426 -13.23 7.71 -1.05
N PHE A 427 -14.29 8.24 -1.65
CA PHE A 427 -14.58 9.67 -1.61
C PHE A 427 -15.46 10.07 -0.43
N LYS A 428 -16.11 9.11 0.26
CA LYS A 428 -17.09 9.36 1.34
C LYS A 428 -18.12 10.43 0.97
N ASP A 429 -18.64 10.31 -0.27
CA ASP A 429 -19.54 11.30 -0.84
C ASP A 429 -20.95 11.13 -0.29
N LYS A 430 -21.37 12.02 0.60
CA LYS A 430 -22.71 12.00 1.20
C LYS A 430 -23.84 12.32 0.19
N GLU A 431 -23.52 12.93 -0.95
CA GLU A 431 -24.52 13.21 -1.99
C GLU A 431 -25.02 11.93 -2.67
N ILE A 432 -24.19 10.86 -2.63
CA ILE A 432 -24.56 9.56 -3.19
C ILE A 432 -25.76 8.95 -2.46
N HIS A 433 -25.95 9.26 -1.18
CA HIS A 433 -27.09 8.77 -0.39
C HIS A 433 -28.43 9.39 -0.79
N ARG A 434 -28.43 10.36 -1.72
CA ARG A 434 -29.65 10.80 -2.43
C ARG A 434 -30.04 9.85 -3.56
N LEU A 435 -29.14 8.99 -3.99
CA LEU A 435 -29.35 8.05 -5.09
C LEU A 435 -29.55 6.62 -4.58
N VAL A 436 -28.81 6.24 -3.55
CA VAL A 436 -28.82 4.90 -2.96
C VAL A 436 -28.76 5.02 -1.42
N ALA A 437 -29.42 4.10 -0.72
CA ALA A 437 -29.39 4.06 0.75
C ALA A 437 -27.96 3.82 1.28
N PRO A 438 -27.64 4.31 2.51
CA PRO A 438 -26.29 4.19 3.06
C PRO A 438 -25.85 2.75 3.39
N ASP A 439 -26.80 1.81 3.54
CA ASP A 439 -26.54 0.46 4.05
C ASP A 439 -26.36 -0.59 2.94
N ILE A 440 -26.08 -0.17 1.70
CA ILE A 440 -25.93 -1.08 0.58
C ILE A 440 -24.66 -1.91 0.65
N ASN A 441 -24.82 -3.23 0.54
CA ASN A 441 -23.69 -4.16 0.48
C ASN A 441 -23.13 -4.29 -0.94
N TYR A 442 -22.24 -3.38 -1.34
CA TYR A 442 -21.58 -3.40 -2.66
C TYR A 442 -20.74 -4.65 -2.92
N TRP A 443 -20.23 -5.32 -1.88
CA TRP A 443 -19.48 -6.56 -2.00
C TRP A 443 -20.40 -7.74 -2.33
N GLY A 444 -21.58 -7.78 -1.70
CA GLY A 444 -22.62 -8.72 -2.04
C GLY A 444 -23.10 -8.54 -3.48
N ALA A 445 -23.36 -7.31 -3.89
CA ALA A 445 -23.73 -6.96 -5.26
C ALA A 445 -22.65 -7.37 -6.28
N GLU A 446 -21.36 -7.19 -5.98
CA GLU A 446 -20.27 -7.62 -6.86
C GLU A 446 -20.24 -9.15 -7.05
N LYS A 447 -20.52 -9.92 -6.01
CA LYS A 447 -20.66 -11.38 -6.11
C LYS A 447 -21.84 -11.75 -7.00
N CYS A 448 -23.01 -11.17 -6.77
CA CYS A 448 -24.19 -11.40 -7.61
C CYS A 448 -23.93 -11.11 -9.09
N ILE A 449 -23.25 -10.02 -9.44
CA ILE A 449 -22.92 -9.67 -10.82
C ILE A 449 -21.92 -10.67 -11.45
N LYS A 450 -20.95 -11.20 -10.68
CA LYS A 450 -20.00 -12.21 -11.18
C LYS A 450 -20.67 -13.55 -11.48
N GLU A 451 -21.68 -13.90 -10.70
CA GLU A 451 -22.40 -15.17 -10.78
C GLU A 451 -23.49 -15.19 -11.82
N ASN A 452 -24.00 -14.02 -12.23
CA ASN A 452 -25.12 -13.87 -13.14
C ASN A 452 -24.79 -14.19 -14.60
N SER A 453 -24.45 -15.44 -14.89
CA SER A 453 -24.71 -15.98 -16.22
C SER A 453 -26.14 -16.57 -16.38
N GLU A 454 -26.90 -16.84 -15.30
CA GLU A 454 -28.27 -17.40 -15.33
C GLU A 454 -28.97 -17.37 -13.94
N VAL A 455 -29.13 -16.23 -13.27
CA VAL A 455 -29.87 -16.19 -12.00
C VAL A 455 -31.01 -15.20 -12.06
N HIS A 456 -32.21 -15.70 -12.06
CA HIS A 456 -33.41 -14.98 -11.64
C HIS A 456 -33.37 -14.86 -10.10
N PHE A 457 -33.43 -13.65 -9.58
CA PHE A 457 -33.67 -13.39 -8.17
C PHE A 457 -35.04 -13.94 -7.80
N SER A 458 -35.11 -15.01 -7.04
CA SER A 458 -36.37 -15.51 -6.54
C SER A 458 -36.78 -14.68 -5.33
N GLN A 459 -37.85 -13.90 -5.49
CA GLN A 459 -38.54 -13.22 -4.42
C GLN A 459 -38.74 -14.13 -3.21
N LYS A 460 -38.46 -13.59 -2.03
CA LYS A 460 -38.76 -14.17 -0.74
C LYS A 460 -40.29 -14.27 -0.58
N LYS A 461 -40.91 -15.32 -1.08
CA LYS A 461 -42.26 -15.69 -0.75
C LYS A 461 -42.25 -17.05 -0.07
N ASN A 462 -42.55 -17.01 1.23
CA ASN A 462 -42.93 -18.15 2.07
C ASN A 462 -41.99 -19.37 2.04
N GLY A 463 -40.92 -19.32 2.85
CA GLY A 463 -40.47 -20.51 3.61
C GLY A 463 -39.76 -21.64 2.87
N THR A 464 -39.68 -21.67 1.55
CA THR A 464 -39.02 -22.76 0.81
C THR A 464 -38.09 -22.14 -0.23
N GLN A 465 -36.80 -22.00 0.09
CA GLN A 465 -35.81 -21.61 -0.89
C GLN A 465 -35.50 -22.78 -1.83
N VAL A 466 -35.91 -22.67 -3.08
CA VAL A 466 -35.37 -23.51 -4.15
C VAL A 466 -34.01 -22.95 -4.51
N ILE A 467 -32.96 -23.66 -4.13
CA ILE A 467 -31.56 -23.25 -4.41
C ILE A 467 -31.27 -23.60 -5.87
N ALA A 468 -31.15 -22.60 -6.74
CA ALA A 468 -30.73 -22.77 -8.13
C ALA A 468 -29.22 -23.14 -8.17
N LYS A 469 -28.84 -23.96 -9.18
CA LYS A 469 -27.43 -24.33 -9.44
C LYS A 469 -26.64 -23.05 -9.72
N GLY A 470 -25.64 -22.73 -8.87
CA GLY A 470 -24.83 -21.51 -8.97
C GLY A 470 -25.10 -20.43 -7.91
N THR A 471 -26.06 -20.65 -7.00
CA THR A 471 -26.30 -19.72 -5.88
C THR A 471 -25.13 -19.82 -4.87
N TYR A 472 -24.55 -18.68 -4.51
CA TYR A 472 -23.53 -18.62 -3.45
C TYR A 472 -24.22 -18.74 -2.10
N LEU A 473 -23.75 -19.67 -1.30
CA LEU A 473 -24.20 -19.90 0.06
C LEU A 473 -23.23 -19.24 1.01
N HIS A 474 -23.70 -18.39 1.90
CA HIS A 474 -22.91 -17.84 2.98
C HIS A 474 -23.77 -17.81 4.25
N PHE A 475 -23.33 -18.54 5.24
CA PHE A 475 -23.97 -18.64 6.55
C PHE A 475 -22.88 -18.48 7.60
N GLU A 476 -23.03 -17.52 8.48
CA GLU A 476 -22.12 -17.37 9.61
C GLU A 476 -22.90 -17.07 10.89
N ALA A 477 -22.38 -17.51 12.02
CA ALA A 477 -22.87 -17.13 13.32
C ALA A 477 -21.78 -17.33 14.37
N SER A 478 -21.83 -16.52 15.43
CA SER A 478 -20.90 -16.57 16.53
C SER A 478 -21.59 -16.58 17.90
N SER A 479 -20.95 -17.21 18.87
CA SER A 479 -21.39 -17.17 20.26
C SER A 479 -20.86 -15.93 20.98
N PRO A 480 -21.50 -15.46 22.07
CA PRO A 480 -20.97 -14.38 22.89
C PRO A 480 -19.54 -14.67 23.37
N SER A 481 -18.73 -13.64 23.53
CA SER A 481 -17.30 -13.71 23.89
C SER A 481 -17.00 -14.41 25.21
N SER A 482 -18.00 -14.64 26.08
CA SER A 482 -17.88 -15.44 27.29
C SER A 482 -19.13 -16.25 27.52
N VAL A 483 -18.98 -17.58 27.49
CA VAL A 483 -20.09 -18.52 27.74
C VAL A 483 -19.73 -19.40 28.90
N LYS A 484 -20.57 -19.41 29.95
CA LYS A 484 -20.48 -20.37 31.04
C LYS A 484 -21.31 -21.60 30.70
N MET A 485 -20.68 -22.77 30.76
CA MET A 485 -21.35 -24.04 30.55
C MET A 485 -21.10 -25.00 31.71
N GLU A 486 -22.15 -25.72 32.12
CA GLU A 486 -22.01 -26.84 33.01
C GLU A 486 -21.60 -28.07 32.20
N LEU A 487 -20.45 -28.65 32.54
CA LEU A 487 -19.93 -29.87 31.96
C LEU A 487 -20.06 -31.00 33.00
N ASN A 488 -20.48 -32.17 32.55
CA ASN A 488 -20.45 -33.34 33.42
C ASN A 488 -19.00 -33.72 33.77
N THR A 489 -18.77 -34.12 35.01
CA THR A 489 -17.46 -34.59 35.47
C THR A 489 -17.11 -35.91 34.78
N GLY A 490 -15.98 -36.00 34.10
CA GLY A 490 -15.52 -37.25 33.45
C GLY A 490 -14.65 -37.07 32.22
N TYR A 491 -14.40 -35.82 31.79
CA TYR A 491 -13.52 -35.53 30.65
C TYR A 491 -12.05 -35.46 31.11
N SER A 492 -11.14 -36.05 30.31
CA SER A 492 -9.70 -36.10 30.60
C SER A 492 -8.88 -35.12 29.80
N GLU A 493 -9.36 -34.73 28.63
CA GLU A 493 -8.64 -33.86 27.69
C GLU A 493 -9.58 -32.85 27.03
N LEU A 494 -9.04 -31.68 26.70
CA LEU A 494 -9.70 -30.60 26.00
C LEU A 494 -8.87 -30.19 24.78
N VAL A 495 -9.45 -30.24 23.61
CA VAL A 495 -8.85 -29.70 22.36
C VAL A 495 -9.63 -28.48 21.91
N ALA A 496 -8.96 -27.36 21.75
CA ALA A 496 -9.55 -26.11 21.26
C ALA A 496 -9.31 -25.95 19.76
N TYR A 497 -10.38 -25.70 19.02
CA TYR A 497 -10.34 -25.41 17.59
C TYR A 497 -10.57 -23.91 17.36
N HIS A 498 -9.64 -23.24 16.68
CA HIS A 498 -9.74 -21.84 16.33
C HIS A 498 -9.71 -21.70 14.80
N LYS A 499 -10.84 -21.30 14.20
CA LYS A 499 -10.97 -21.10 12.74
C LYS A 499 -10.45 -22.28 11.92
N SER A 500 -10.73 -23.50 12.39
CA SER A 500 -10.43 -24.72 11.64
C SER A 500 -11.29 -24.78 10.39
N GLU A 501 -10.72 -25.22 9.27
CA GLU A 501 -11.38 -25.31 7.98
C GLU A 501 -11.62 -26.77 7.58
N ASP A 502 -12.81 -27.06 7.07
CA ASP A 502 -13.17 -28.34 6.49
C ASP A 502 -13.83 -28.13 5.11
N SER A 503 -13.62 -29.10 4.22
CA SER A 503 -14.14 -29.05 2.86
C SER A 503 -15.27 -30.06 2.69
N ILE A 504 -16.50 -29.59 2.84
CA ILE A 504 -17.68 -30.43 2.87
C ILE A 504 -18.24 -30.63 1.44
N PRO A 505 -18.40 -31.86 0.94
CA PRO A 505 -19.03 -32.10 -0.36
C PRO A 505 -20.44 -31.49 -0.44
N CYS A 506 -20.70 -30.70 -1.47
CA CYS A 506 -21.95 -29.96 -1.64
C CYS A 506 -23.22 -30.86 -1.66
N LYS A 507 -23.07 -32.14 -1.97
CA LYS A 507 -24.17 -33.12 -1.88
C LYS A 507 -24.82 -33.17 -0.48
N TYR A 508 -24.03 -33.03 0.59
CA TYR A 508 -24.50 -33.06 1.96
C TYR A 508 -25.34 -31.84 2.35
N TRP A 509 -25.23 -30.72 1.62
CA TRP A 509 -26.12 -29.56 1.78
C TRP A 509 -27.59 -29.86 1.40
N LYS A 510 -27.77 -30.85 0.54
CA LYS A 510 -29.09 -31.31 0.08
C LYS A 510 -29.62 -32.49 0.90
N GLU A 511 -28.75 -33.14 1.65
CA GLU A 511 -29.05 -34.24 2.54
C GLU A 511 -29.45 -33.68 3.92
N GLU A 512 -30.05 -34.53 4.78
CA GLU A 512 -30.49 -34.11 6.11
C GLU A 512 -29.34 -33.92 7.08
N VAL A 513 -28.12 -34.38 6.76
CA VAL A 513 -26.99 -34.42 7.70
C VAL A 513 -25.66 -34.15 6.98
N MET A 514 -24.87 -33.19 7.51
CA MET A 514 -23.52 -32.88 7.06
C MET A 514 -22.48 -33.42 8.04
N PRO A 515 -21.53 -34.28 7.62
CA PRO A 515 -20.40 -34.69 8.45
C PRO A 515 -19.34 -33.59 8.46
N ILE A 516 -18.85 -33.24 9.67
CA ILE A 516 -17.71 -32.34 9.89
C ILE A 516 -16.63 -33.16 10.60
N GLU A 517 -15.46 -33.27 9.97
CA GLU A 517 -14.33 -34.03 10.49
C GLU A 517 -13.49 -33.17 11.44
N LEU A 518 -13.38 -33.60 12.69
CA LEU A 518 -12.50 -32.97 13.66
C LEU A 518 -11.10 -33.56 13.51
N THR A 519 -10.13 -32.73 13.15
CA THR A 519 -8.76 -33.17 12.87
C THR A 519 -7.75 -32.66 13.88
N ASP A 520 -6.73 -33.45 14.18
CA ASP A 520 -5.51 -33.03 14.87
C ASP A 520 -4.32 -33.19 13.92
N GLY A 521 -3.85 -32.05 13.40
CA GLY A 521 -2.88 -32.03 12.30
C GLY A 521 -3.46 -32.70 11.04
N HIS A 522 -3.02 -33.92 10.72
CA HIS A 522 -3.46 -34.66 9.52
C HIS A 522 -4.34 -35.88 9.81
N GLN A 523 -4.65 -36.13 11.09
CA GLN A 523 -5.46 -37.30 11.47
C GLN A 523 -6.86 -36.86 11.93
N VAL A 524 -7.90 -37.55 11.40
CA VAL A 524 -9.26 -37.36 11.85
C VAL A 524 -9.43 -38.00 13.24
N ILE A 525 -9.73 -37.19 14.23
CA ILE A 525 -9.95 -37.66 15.64
C ILE A 525 -11.38 -38.15 15.77
N ASP A 526 -12.34 -37.38 15.27
CA ASP A 526 -13.77 -37.70 15.35
C ASP A 526 -14.56 -37.04 14.24
N THR A 527 -15.85 -37.38 14.07
CA THR A 527 -16.75 -36.79 13.11
C THR A 527 -18.04 -36.39 13.83
N ILE A 528 -18.43 -35.13 13.70
CA ILE A 528 -19.72 -34.63 14.17
C ILE A 528 -20.68 -34.47 13.00
N TYR A 529 -21.98 -34.50 13.30
CA TYR A 529 -23.03 -34.42 12.29
C TYR A 529 -23.88 -33.19 12.56
N VAL A 530 -23.95 -32.27 11.58
CA VAL A 530 -24.71 -31.02 11.66
C VAL A 530 -25.82 -31.02 10.61
N GLN A 531 -27.00 -30.59 10.97
CA GLN A 531 -28.11 -30.49 10.02
C GLN A 531 -28.06 -29.14 9.26
N PRO A 532 -28.21 -29.11 7.93
CA PRO A 532 -28.26 -27.87 7.16
C PRO A 532 -29.41 -26.92 7.61
N SER A 533 -30.48 -27.48 8.12
CA SER A 533 -31.59 -26.72 8.71
C SER A 533 -31.17 -25.93 9.94
N ASP A 534 -30.28 -26.50 10.77
CA ASP A 534 -29.80 -25.83 11.97
C ASP A 534 -28.84 -24.69 11.62
N ILE A 535 -27.95 -24.88 10.63
CA ILE A 535 -27.08 -23.83 10.13
C ILE A 535 -27.88 -22.62 9.63
N ARG A 536 -28.96 -22.85 8.87
CA ARG A 536 -29.85 -21.79 8.41
C ARG A 536 -30.55 -21.06 9.56
N LYS A 537 -30.98 -21.82 10.56
CA LYS A 537 -31.63 -21.28 11.76
C LYS A 537 -30.65 -20.41 12.59
N TRP A 538 -29.44 -20.90 12.80
CA TRP A 538 -28.42 -20.18 13.58
C TRP A 538 -27.94 -18.92 12.91
N SER A 539 -27.74 -18.93 11.60
CA SER A 539 -27.32 -17.75 10.83
C SER A 539 -28.36 -16.62 10.78
N ALA A 540 -29.61 -16.92 11.14
CA ALA A 540 -30.67 -15.91 11.27
C ALA A 540 -30.72 -15.27 12.68
N MET A 541 -29.84 -15.66 13.60
CA MET A 541 -29.74 -15.12 14.95
C MET A 541 -28.54 -14.18 15.05
N ASP A 542 -28.65 -13.07 15.78
CA ASP A 542 -27.54 -12.15 16.03
C ASP A 542 -26.39 -12.82 16.81
N THR A 543 -26.74 -13.70 17.76
CA THR A 543 -25.81 -14.54 18.51
C THR A 543 -26.42 -15.90 18.75
N ILE A 544 -25.61 -16.96 18.68
CA ILE A 544 -26.07 -18.32 18.96
C ILE A 544 -25.54 -18.81 20.31
N PRO A 545 -26.37 -19.55 21.08
CA PRO A 545 -25.84 -20.31 22.23
C PRO A 545 -24.92 -21.40 21.68
N PRO A 546 -23.84 -21.77 22.43
CA PRO A 546 -22.94 -22.83 22.01
C PRO A 546 -23.68 -24.13 21.74
N GLN A 547 -23.46 -24.72 20.58
CA GLN A 547 -24.14 -25.93 20.15
C GLN A 547 -23.35 -27.17 20.59
N LYS A 548 -24.03 -28.12 21.24
CA LYS A 548 -23.43 -29.36 21.73
C LYS A 548 -23.67 -30.50 20.75
N PHE A 549 -22.60 -31.18 20.35
CA PHE A 549 -22.64 -32.35 19.48
C PHE A 549 -21.95 -33.53 20.15
N ILE A 550 -22.51 -34.70 20.01
CA ILE A 550 -21.89 -35.94 20.44
C ILE A 550 -21.12 -36.51 19.24
N GLY A 551 -19.84 -36.73 19.40
CA GLY A 551 -18.99 -37.32 18.38
C GLY A 551 -19.38 -38.78 18.06
N ARG A 552 -18.82 -39.31 16.96
CA ARG A 552 -19.04 -40.70 16.52
C ARG A 552 -18.47 -41.71 17.55
N GLN A 553 -17.39 -41.35 18.23
CA GLN A 553 -16.93 -42.10 19.40
C GLN A 553 -17.87 -41.74 20.57
N LYS A 554 -18.70 -42.70 20.96
CA LYS A 554 -19.68 -42.52 22.06
C LYS A 554 -18.96 -41.88 23.25
N ASP A 555 -19.53 -40.82 23.78
CA ASP A 555 -19.14 -40.11 25.01
C ASP A 555 -18.23 -38.88 24.87
N ASN A 556 -17.67 -38.59 23.69
CA ASN A 556 -16.95 -37.33 23.43
C ASN A 556 -17.93 -36.21 23.08
N LEU A 557 -17.66 -35.00 23.57
CA LEU A 557 -18.51 -33.83 23.37
C LEU A 557 -17.78 -32.76 22.58
N PHE A 558 -18.35 -32.34 21.45
CA PHE A 558 -17.90 -31.14 20.73
C PHE A 558 -18.87 -29.98 20.98
N ILE A 559 -18.32 -28.83 21.26
CA ILE A 559 -19.08 -27.60 21.49
C ILE A 559 -18.67 -26.60 20.40
N LEU A 560 -19.57 -26.36 19.47
CA LEU A 560 -19.41 -25.38 18.40
C LEU A 560 -19.73 -23.99 18.94
N THR A 561 -18.82 -23.03 18.82
CA THR A 561 -19.01 -21.63 19.23
C THR A 561 -19.23 -20.70 18.06
N ASP A 562 -18.48 -20.90 17.00
CA ASP A 562 -18.55 -20.05 15.81
C ASP A 562 -18.49 -20.91 14.56
N PHE A 563 -19.15 -20.49 13.51
CA PHE A 563 -19.02 -21.13 12.21
C PHE A 563 -19.25 -20.14 11.07
N SER A 564 -18.66 -20.45 9.92
CA SER A 564 -18.95 -19.85 8.62
C SER A 564 -18.97 -20.94 7.56
N LEU A 565 -20.07 -21.06 6.85
CA LEU A 565 -20.23 -21.95 5.68
C LEU A 565 -20.30 -21.10 4.42
N SER A 566 -19.44 -21.37 3.46
CA SER A 566 -19.41 -20.60 2.21
C SER A 566 -19.09 -21.48 1.01
N GLY A 567 -19.67 -21.15 -0.15
CA GLY A 567 -19.45 -21.82 -1.42
C GLY A 567 -20.63 -21.74 -2.34
N TYR A 568 -20.49 -22.26 -3.55
CA TYR A 568 -21.59 -22.26 -4.52
C TYR A 568 -22.39 -23.56 -4.45
N ALA A 569 -23.71 -23.46 -4.53
CA ALA A 569 -24.61 -24.64 -4.50
C ALA A 569 -24.39 -25.64 -5.67
N GLY A 570 -23.53 -25.30 -6.61
CA GLY A 570 -23.14 -26.14 -7.75
C GLY A 570 -21.70 -26.66 -7.70
N ASP A 571 -20.92 -26.21 -6.73
CA ASP A 571 -19.53 -26.65 -6.57
C ASP A 571 -19.42 -28.10 -6.10
N LYS A 572 -18.23 -28.65 -6.23
CA LYS A 572 -17.93 -29.98 -5.73
C LYS A 572 -17.98 -30.00 -4.19
N ASN A 573 -17.45 -28.95 -3.56
CA ASN A 573 -17.32 -28.81 -2.11
C ASN A 573 -17.73 -27.41 -1.63
N LEU A 574 -18.18 -27.31 -0.37
CA LEU A 574 -18.39 -26.08 0.39
C LEU A 574 -17.30 -25.94 1.42
N ASN A 575 -16.85 -24.72 1.70
CA ASN A 575 -15.88 -24.42 2.76
C ASN A 575 -16.64 -24.18 4.08
N PHE A 576 -16.29 -24.93 5.09
CA PHE A 576 -16.83 -24.79 6.43
C PHE A 576 -15.71 -24.44 7.40
N THR A 577 -15.74 -23.22 7.92
CA THR A 577 -14.79 -22.75 8.96
C THR A 577 -15.52 -22.76 10.29
N TYR A 578 -14.89 -23.30 11.32
CA TYR A 578 -15.50 -23.43 12.64
C TYR A 578 -14.51 -23.18 13.76
N SER A 579 -15.06 -22.75 14.90
CA SER A 579 -14.35 -22.68 16.20
C SER A 579 -15.16 -23.43 17.26
N GLY A 580 -14.47 -24.06 18.19
CA GLY A 580 -15.13 -24.81 19.24
C GLY A 580 -14.19 -25.56 20.17
N TYR A 581 -14.77 -26.35 21.07
CA TYR A 581 -14.06 -27.09 22.06
C TYR A 581 -14.46 -28.57 22.02
N TYR A 582 -13.48 -29.46 21.92
CA TYR A 582 -13.69 -30.90 21.92
C TYR A 582 -13.21 -31.51 23.23
N PHE A 583 -14.10 -32.18 23.93
CA PHE A 583 -13.90 -32.81 25.22
C PHE A 583 -13.83 -34.34 25.06
N ILE A 584 -12.72 -34.92 25.44
CA ILE A 584 -12.48 -36.37 25.34
C ILE A 584 -12.75 -37.00 26.72
N GLN A 585 -13.63 -37.98 26.76
CA GLN A 585 -14.00 -38.66 27.99
C GLN A 585 -12.91 -39.67 28.37
N LYS A 586 -12.63 -39.77 29.69
CA LYS A 586 -11.70 -40.77 30.24
C LYS A 586 -12.30 -42.17 30.04
N LYS A 587 -11.62 -43.04 29.31
CA LYS A 587 -11.99 -44.47 29.26
C LYS A 587 -11.85 -45.02 30.69
N THR A 588 -12.95 -45.32 31.33
CA THR A 588 -13.00 -46.18 32.54
C THR A 588 -12.62 -47.59 32.08
N ASN A 589 -11.40 -48.04 32.41
CA ASN A 589 -10.98 -49.44 32.29
C ASN A 589 -11.78 -50.29 33.26
#